data_3dff830bf976010b7b202353f40d5729
#
_entry.id   3dff830bf976010b7b202353f40d5729
#
_cell.length_a   1.000
_cell.length_b   1.000
_cell.length_c   1.000
_cell.angle_alpha   90.00
_cell.angle_beta   90.00
_cell.angle_gamma   90.00
#
_symmetry.space_group_name_H-M   'P 1'
#
loop_
_entity.id
_entity.type
_entity.pdbx_description
1 polymer ?
#
loop_
_entity_poly.entity_id
_entity_poly.type
_entity_poly.pdbx_seq_one_letter_code
_entity_poly.pdbx_strand_id
1 'polypeptide(L)'
;MVGIKDIAREAGVSIATVSNVLHGKRNMSDKTREKILAIAKELGYELPKIRIKEKSSDNKTIVVNFSDFDTNFYLNILHGISDYAYSKDYDIMVCTSRNAEKYMSDVYSAGCINIDYRCEDSMLIKAAENNYPIIVLDREINHSGIKSVIVNNYDAEKEMVETLIKSGYERFAYLSGMDTDDNKERYRAFRDALSAHGITFHRRDYYEGNWREKSGTQAARLLMLSEHMPQVLVCANDMMAIGAMRKFREAGLRVPEDIAVCGFDDAFVSKYMGLTTVEVPNYERGFLAAQSLVELIEGTGSYESLKIGARIKWRTSTLVKTS
;
A
#
# COMPACT_ATOMS: atom_id res chain seq x y z
N MET A 1 -10.84 -12.49 -49.68
CA MET A 1 -10.09 -12.26 -48.43
C MET A 1 -10.59 -13.29 -47.41
N VAL A 2 -9.71 -14.17 -46.95
CA VAL A 2 -10.07 -15.21 -45.98
C VAL A 2 -10.40 -14.57 -44.65
N GLY A 3 -11.51 -14.96 -44.03
CA GLY A 3 -11.99 -14.42 -42.76
C GLY A 3 -12.10 -15.47 -41.65
N ILE A 4 -12.35 -15.02 -40.44
CA ILE A 4 -12.53 -15.89 -39.25
C ILE A 4 -13.63 -16.96 -39.49
N LYS A 5 -14.63 -16.65 -40.31
CA LYS A 5 -15.72 -17.56 -40.66
C LYS A 5 -15.23 -18.76 -41.49
N ASP A 6 -14.26 -18.54 -42.37
CA ASP A 6 -13.70 -19.59 -43.22
C ASP A 6 -12.84 -20.55 -42.41
N ILE A 7 -12.05 -20.03 -41.50
CA ILE A 7 -11.25 -20.80 -40.53
C ILE A 7 -12.18 -21.64 -39.63
N ALA A 8 -13.27 -21.07 -39.13
CA ALA A 8 -14.23 -21.76 -38.26
C ALA A 8 -14.88 -22.94 -38.98
N ARG A 9 -15.26 -22.77 -40.25
CA ARG A 9 -15.84 -23.82 -41.09
C ARG A 9 -14.84 -24.96 -41.33
N GLU A 10 -13.59 -24.65 -41.69
CA GLU A 10 -12.55 -25.64 -41.98
C GLU A 10 -12.09 -26.39 -40.74
N ALA A 11 -11.99 -25.70 -39.62
CA ALA A 11 -11.62 -26.28 -38.32
C ALA A 11 -12.75 -27.09 -37.66
N GLY A 12 -14.00 -26.93 -38.11
CA GLY A 12 -15.18 -27.58 -37.51
C GLY A 12 -15.52 -27.05 -36.13
N VAL A 13 -15.29 -25.75 -35.87
CA VAL A 13 -15.52 -25.09 -34.55
C VAL A 13 -16.32 -23.81 -34.71
N SER A 14 -16.82 -23.26 -33.61
CA SER A 14 -17.54 -21.98 -33.63
C SER A 14 -16.64 -20.80 -33.99
N ILE A 15 -17.22 -19.73 -34.56
CA ILE A 15 -16.52 -18.46 -34.82
C ILE A 15 -15.92 -17.88 -33.53
N ALA A 16 -16.65 -18.01 -32.41
CA ALA A 16 -16.19 -17.58 -31.09
C ALA A 16 -14.94 -18.36 -30.64
N THR A 17 -14.88 -19.68 -30.96
CA THR A 17 -13.72 -20.53 -30.66
C THR A 17 -12.49 -20.06 -31.44
N VAL A 18 -12.64 -19.80 -32.76
CA VAL A 18 -11.55 -19.27 -33.59
C VAL A 18 -11.10 -17.89 -33.10
N SER A 19 -12.06 -16.99 -32.82
CA SER A 19 -11.75 -15.65 -32.28
C SER A 19 -10.97 -15.74 -30.96
N ASN A 20 -11.36 -16.63 -30.07
CA ASN A 20 -10.66 -16.82 -28.81
C ASN A 20 -9.22 -17.34 -28.99
N VAL A 21 -9.00 -18.26 -29.96
CA VAL A 21 -7.65 -18.75 -30.31
C VAL A 21 -6.81 -17.63 -30.90
N LEU A 22 -7.36 -16.90 -31.87
CA LEU A 22 -6.65 -15.81 -32.55
C LEU A 22 -6.32 -14.64 -31.63
N HIS A 23 -7.08 -14.45 -30.53
CA HIS A 23 -6.85 -13.44 -29.51
C HIS A 23 -6.15 -13.99 -28.25
N GLY A 24 -5.59 -15.20 -28.31
CA GLY A 24 -4.71 -15.73 -27.24
C GLY A 24 -5.40 -16.16 -25.94
N LYS A 25 -6.74 -16.29 -25.92
CA LYS A 25 -7.47 -16.73 -24.72
C LYS A 25 -7.23 -18.22 -24.43
N ARG A 26 -6.91 -18.58 -23.18
CA ARG A 26 -6.44 -19.91 -22.76
C ARG A 26 -7.54 -20.95 -22.45
N ASN A 27 -8.81 -20.72 -22.74
CA ASN A 27 -9.91 -21.59 -22.33
C ASN A 27 -10.16 -22.81 -23.28
N MET A 28 -9.11 -23.41 -23.85
CA MET A 28 -9.27 -24.61 -24.69
C MET A 28 -7.99 -25.45 -24.74
N SER A 29 -8.10 -26.71 -25.22
CA SER A 29 -6.97 -27.61 -25.29
C SER A 29 -5.92 -27.17 -26.32
N ASP A 30 -4.65 -27.42 -26.01
CA ASP A 30 -3.52 -27.08 -26.90
C ASP A 30 -3.69 -27.72 -28.30
N LYS A 31 -4.21 -28.94 -28.37
CA LYS A 31 -4.49 -29.66 -29.61
C LYS A 31 -5.50 -28.92 -30.51
N THR A 32 -6.55 -28.33 -29.92
CA THR A 32 -7.55 -27.54 -30.66
C THR A 32 -6.96 -26.22 -31.13
N ARG A 33 -6.12 -25.60 -30.32
CA ARG A 33 -5.42 -24.36 -30.64
C ARG A 33 -4.47 -24.54 -31.82
N GLU A 34 -3.61 -25.55 -31.76
CA GLU A 34 -2.67 -25.88 -32.85
C GLU A 34 -3.38 -26.14 -34.16
N LYS A 35 -4.48 -26.94 -34.16
CA LYS A 35 -5.31 -27.19 -35.32
C LYS A 35 -5.84 -25.92 -35.99
N ILE A 36 -6.37 -24.98 -35.19
CA ILE A 36 -6.92 -23.71 -35.70
C ILE A 36 -5.84 -22.83 -36.30
N LEU A 37 -4.67 -22.75 -35.64
CA LEU A 37 -3.53 -21.95 -36.11
C LEU A 37 -2.94 -22.53 -37.43
N ALA A 38 -2.86 -23.86 -37.56
CA ALA A 38 -2.41 -24.52 -38.78
C ALA A 38 -3.34 -24.19 -39.95
N ILE A 39 -4.67 -24.35 -39.78
CA ILE A 39 -5.67 -24.04 -40.79
C ILE A 39 -5.65 -22.55 -41.17
N ALA A 40 -5.52 -21.64 -40.20
CA ALA A 40 -5.39 -20.20 -40.47
C ALA A 40 -4.19 -19.90 -41.37
N LYS A 41 -3.05 -20.57 -41.12
CA LYS A 41 -1.83 -20.45 -41.93
C LYS A 41 -1.99 -21.02 -43.32
N GLU A 42 -2.62 -22.21 -43.49
CA GLU A 42 -2.89 -22.85 -44.77
C GLU A 42 -3.82 -22.02 -45.63
N LEU A 43 -4.83 -21.38 -45.06
CA LEU A 43 -5.76 -20.51 -45.76
C LEU A 43 -5.16 -19.12 -46.07
N GLY A 44 -3.93 -18.84 -45.69
CA GLY A 44 -3.30 -17.53 -45.90
C GLY A 44 -3.95 -16.41 -45.13
N TYR A 45 -4.60 -16.73 -44.01
CA TYR A 45 -5.14 -15.72 -43.10
C TYR A 45 -3.97 -14.99 -42.42
N GLU A 46 -3.80 -13.72 -42.77
CA GLU A 46 -2.87 -12.89 -42.01
C GLU A 46 -3.39 -12.78 -40.57
N LEU A 47 -2.77 -13.55 -39.69
CA LEU A 47 -2.99 -13.41 -38.24
C LEU A 47 -2.80 -11.93 -37.92
N PRO A 48 -3.79 -11.25 -37.33
CA PRO A 48 -3.51 -9.95 -36.79
C PRO A 48 -2.22 -10.13 -36.00
N LYS A 49 -1.24 -9.26 -36.23
CA LYS A 49 -0.01 -9.22 -35.44
C LYS A 49 -0.40 -8.86 -34.01
N ILE A 50 -1.11 -9.79 -33.35
CA ILE A 50 -1.07 -9.85 -31.90
C ILE A 50 0.42 -10.07 -31.67
N ARG A 51 1.09 -9.03 -31.22
CA ARG A 51 2.35 -9.21 -30.52
C ARG A 51 2.01 -10.13 -29.32
N ILE A 52 1.97 -11.44 -29.57
CA ILE A 52 2.35 -12.41 -28.58
C ILE A 52 3.83 -12.02 -28.39
N LYS A 53 4.09 -11.12 -27.47
CA LYS A 53 5.42 -11.01 -26.90
C LYS A 53 5.68 -12.45 -26.44
N GLU A 54 6.50 -13.18 -27.19
CA GLU A 54 7.26 -14.27 -26.62
C GLU A 54 7.67 -13.79 -25.23
N LYS A 55 7.60 -14.63 -24.21
CA LYS A 55 8.13 -14.31 -22.88
C LYS A 55 9.42 -13.56 -23.11
N SER A 56 9.35 -12.22 -23.17
CA SER A 56 10.55 -11.44 -23.39
C SER A 56 11.26 -11.53 -22.06
N SER A 57 12.31 -12.35 -22.03
CA SER A 57 13.35 -12.29 -20.97
C SER A 57 13.87 -10.86 -20.74
N ASP A 58 13.43 -9.91 -21.55
CA ASP A 58 13.82 -8.50 -21.58
C ASP A 58 12.75 -7.53 -21.08
N ASN A 59 11.64 -7.98 -20.49
CA ASN A 59 10.68 -7.05 -19.90
C ASN A 59 11.24 -6.52 -18.57
N LYS A 60 11.87 -5.36 -18.60
CA LYS A 60 12.44 -4.68 -17.45
C LYS A 60 11.54 -3.57 -16.91
N THR A 61 10.23 -3.76 -16.91
CA THR A 61 9.27 -2.81 -16.32
C THR A 61 8.70 -3.37 -15.04
N ILE A 62 8.75 -2.60 -13.96
CA ILE A 62 8.11 -2.90 -12.67
C ILE A 62 6.83 -2.09 -12.56
N VAL A 63 5.71 -2.72 -12.19
CA VAL A 63 4.47 -2.03 -11.84
C VAL A 63 4.50 -1.64 -10.37
N VAL A 64 4.20 -0.39 -10.08
CA VAL A 64 3.96 0.11 -8.72
C VAL A 64 2.50 0.54 -8.63
N ASN A 65 1.71 -0.18 -7.81
CA ASN A 65 0.29 0.06 -7.66
C ASN A 65 -0.01 0.78 -6.34
N PHE A 66 -0.58 2.00 -6.46
CA PHE A 66 -1.03 2.82 -5.34
C PHE A 66 -2.55 2.84 -5.23
N SER A 67 -3.05 3.18 -4.04
CA SER A 67 -4.48 3.40 -3.85
C SER A 67 -4.98 4.67 -4.57
N ASP A 68 -4.21 5.77 -4.50
CA ASP A 68 -4.50 7.07 -5.14
C ASP A 68 -3.26 7.97 -5.14
N PHE A 69 -3.39 9.19 -5.69
CA PHE A 69 -2.35 10.21 -5.73
C PHE A 69 -2.66 11.43 -4.83
N ASP A 70 -3.62 11.31 -3.93
CA ASP A 70 -4.10 12.46 -3.15
C ASP A 70 -3.18 12.89 -2.00
N THR A 71 -2.10 12.12 -1.71
CA THR A 71 -1.14 12.43 -0.66
C THR A 71 0.30 12.30 -1.12
N ASN A 72 1.20 13.08 -0.50
CA ASN A 72 2.65 12.95 -0.74
C ASN A 72 3.28 11.74 -0.03
N PHE A 73 2.49 10.94 0.68
CA PHE A 73 2.95 9.77 1.42
C PHE A 73 3.76 8.80 0.55
N TYR A 74 3.29 8.57 -0.68
CA TYR A 74 3.91 7.61 -1.59
C TYR A 74 5.21 8.09 -2.26
N LEU A 75 5.52 9.40 -2.23
CA LEU A 75 6.66 9.95 -2.98
C LEU A 75 8.01 9.41 -2.49
N ASN A 76 8.22 9.31 -1.18
CA ASN A 76 9.48 8.78 -0.64
C ASN A 76 9.62 7.27 -0.93
N ILE A 77 8.52 6.52 -0.89
CA ILE A 77 8.51 5.10 -1.26
C ILE A 77 8.88 4.95 -2.73
N LEU A 78 8.22 5.74 -3.60
CA LEU A 78 8.49 5.73 -5.04
C LEU A 78 9.93 6.14 -5.36
N HIS A 79 10.50 7.08 -4.60
CA HIS A 79 11.90 7.50 -4.73
C HIS A 79 12.85 6.32 -4.47
N GLY A 80 12.66 5.61 -3.34
CA GLY A 80 13.47 4.43 -3.04
C GLY A 80 13.31 3.32 -4.07
N ILE A 81 12.08 3.07 -4.55
CA ILE A 81 11.81 2.11 -5.63
C ILE A 81 12.56 2.51 -6.90
N SER A 82 12.46 3.77 -7.29
CA SER A 82 13.04 4.34 -8.51
C SER A 82 14.57 4.23 -8.50
N ASP A 83 15.22 4.61 -7.40
CA ASP A 83 16.67 4.58 -7.29
C ASP A 83 17.23 3.17 -7.44
N TYR A 84 16.61 2.17 -6.80
CA TYR A 84 17.06 0.80 -6.96
C TYR A 84 16.73 0.24 -8.35
N ALA A 85 15.50 0.42 -8.83
CA ALA A 85 15.07 -0.09 -10.13
C ALA A 85 15.96 0.40 -11.26
N TYR A 86 16.23 1.71 -11.32
CA TYR A 86 17.10 2.30 -12.35
C TYR A 86 18.54 1.83 -12.24
N SER A 87 19.06 1.57 -11.03
CA SER A 87 20.40 1.01 -10.86
C SER A 87 20.56 -0.39 -11.48
N LYS A 88 19.44 -1.05 -11.77
CA LYS A 88 19.33 -2.41 -12.36
C LYS A 88 18.73 -2.40 -13.77
N ASP A 89 18.64 -1.23 -14.40
CA ASP A 89 18.04 -1.02 -15.73
C ASP A 89 16.56 -1.45 -15.81
N TYR A 90 15.81 -1.30 -14.70
CA TYR A 90 14.37 -1.48 -14.70
C TYR A 90 13.64 -0.14 -14.79
N ASP A 91 12.66 -0.05 -15.66
CA ASP A 91 11.71 1.05 -15.72
C ASP A 91 10.57 0.82 -14.70
N ILE A 92 9.94 1.90 -14.27
CA ILE A 92 8.76 1.83 -13.40
C ILE A 92 7.52 2.37 -14.09
N MET A 93 6.41 1.66 -13.93
CA MET A 93 5.09 2.08 -14.37
C MET A 93 4.19 2.20 -13.14
N VAL A 94 3.76 3.43 -12.84
CA VAL A 94 2.86 3.69 -11.71
C VAL A 94 1.42 3.59 -12.16
N CYS A 95 0.60 2.85 -11.43
CA CYS A 95 -0.83 2.74 -11.67
C CYS A 95 -1.64 2.88 -10.36
N THR A 96 -2.95 3.02 -10.49
CA THR A 96 -3.89 3.00 -9.38
C THR A 96 -4.89 1.87 -9.54
N SER A 97 -5.49 1.43 -8.45
CA SER A 97 -6.34 0.24 -8.25
C SER A 97 -7.17 -0.22 -9.44
N ARG A 98 -7.77 0.71 -10.18
CA ARG A 98 -8.77 0.37 -11.23
C ARG A 98 -8.22 -0.43 -12.39
N ASN A 99 -6.92 -0.36 -12.65
CA ASN A 99 -6.30 -0.98 -13.82
C ASN A 99 -5.12 -1.89 -13.46
N ALA A 100 -4.83 -2.07 -12.17
CA ALA A 100 -3.66 -2.81 -11.70
C ALA A 100 -3.63 -4.25 -12.25
N GLU A 101 -4.76 -4.99 -12.18
CA GLU A 101 -4.87 -6.38 -12.66
C GLU A 101 -4.42 -6.53 -14.13
N LYS A 102 -4.73 -5.54 -14.98
CA LYS A 102 -4.33 -5.57 -16.39
C LYS A 102 -2.82 -5.56 -16.56
N TYR A 103 -2.11 -4.83 -15.70
CA TYR A 103 -0.67 -4.61 -15.80
C TYR A 103 0.15 -5.60 -14.97
N MET A 104 -0.48 -6.33 -14.06
CA MET A 104 0.15 -7.40 -13.26
C MET A 104 0.22 -8.71 -14.06
N SER A 105 0.95 -8.69 -15.15
CA SER A 105 1.20 -9.87 -15.99
C SER A 105 2.53 -9.74 -16.73
N ASP A 106 3.14 -10.88 -17.06
CA ASP A 106 4.41 -10.99 -17.80
C ASP A 106 4.40 -10.30 -19.17
N VAL A 107 3.23 -10.01 -19.70
CA VAL A 107 3.06 -9.24 -20.95
C VAL A 107 3.42 -7.77 -20.78
N TYR A 108 3.11 -7.17 -19.62
CA TYR A 108 3.24 -5.74 -19.40
C TYR A 108 4.39 -5.37 -18.45
N SER A 109 4.71 -6.26 -17.50
CA SER A 109 5.72 -6.00 -16.48
C SER A 109 6.37 -7.27 -15.98
N ALA A 110 7.56 -7.15 -15.42
CA ALA A 110 8.32 -8.26 -14.85
C ALA A 110 7.86 -8.64 -13.43
N GLY A 111 7.25 -7.70 -12.72
CA GLY A 111 6.77 -7.89 -11.37
C GLY A 111 6.02 -6.66 -10.85
N CYS A 112 5.42 -6.77 -9.66
CA CYS A 112 4.60 -5.72 -9.04
C CYS A 112 5.01 -5.42 -7.61
N ILE A 113 5.04 -4.13 -7.26
CA ILE A 113 5.05 -3.63 -5.89
C ILE A 113 3.67 -3.03 -5.60
N ASN A 114 2.93 -3.62 -4.66
CA ASN A 114 1.58 -3.18 -4.31
C ASN A 114 1.57 -2.44 -2.98
N ILE A 115 1.01 -1.22 -2.99
CA ILE A 115 0.79 -0.36 -1.81
C ILE A 115 -0.68 0.07 -1.76
N ASP A 116 -1.54 -0.71 -2.34
CA ASP A 116 -2.97 -0.38 -2.44
C ASP A 116 -3.79 -1.31 -1.56
N TYR A 117 -4.26 -0.78 -0.43
CA TYR A 117 -5.13 -1.50 0.51
C TYR A 117 -6.49 -1.90 -0.09
N ARG A 118 -6.90 -1.30 -1.21
CA ARG A 118 -8.14 -1.64 -1.93
C ARG A 118 -7.96 -2.78 -2.93
N CYS A 119 -6.72 -3.14 -3.21
CA CYS A 119 -6.40 -4.28 -4.05
C CYS A 119 -6.67 -5.57 -3.27
N GLU A 120 -7.59 -6.39 -3.74
CA GLU A 120 -7.96 -7.64 -3.07
C GLU A 120 -6.83 -8.66 -3.08
N ASP A 121 -6.63 -9.37 -1.95
CA ASP A 121 -5.63 -10.42 -1.83
C ASP A 121 -5.80 -11.51 -2.88
N SER A 122 -7.05 -11.87 -3.19
CA SER A 122 -7.40 -12.85 -4.22
C SER A 122 -6.79 -12.52 -5.59
N MET A 123 -6.73 -11.24 -5.96
CA MET A 123 -6.14 -10.78 -7.20
C MET A 123 -4.61 -10.94 -7.19
N LEU A 124 -3.96 -10.57 -6.10
CA LEU A 124 -2.51 -10.71 -5.93
C LEU A 124 -2.10 -12.18 -5.90
N ILE A 125 -2.83 -13.01 -5.16
CA ILE A 125 -2.60 -14.46 -5.07
C ILE A 125 -2.71 -15.11 -6.44
N LYS A 126 -3.77 -14.80 -7.21
CA LYS A 126 -3.96 -15.32 -8.56
C LYS A 126 -2.81 -14.93 -9.52
N ALA A 127 -2.25 -13.73 -9.39
CA ALA A 127 -1.09 -13.33 -10.19
C ALA A 127 0.16 -14.11 -9.75
N ALA A 128 0.38 -14.27 -8.43
CA ALA A 128 1.51 -15.03 -7.88
C ALA A 128 1.46 -16.52 -8.25
N GLU A 129 0.27 -17.14 -8.29
CA GLU A 129 0.07 -18.53 -8.77
C GLU A 129 0.51 -18.74 -10.23
N ASN A 130 0.57 -17.68 -11.04
CA ASN A 130 1.13 -17.68 -12.38
C ASN A 130 2.63 -17.39 -12.42
N ASN A 131 3.34 -17.54 -11.31
CA ASN A 131 4.77 -17.23 -11.15
C ASN A 131 5.11 -15.76 -11.46
N TYR A 132 4.19 -14.85 -11.20
CA TYR A 132 4.41 -13.41 -11.33
C TYR A 132 4.88 -12.85 -9.98
N PRO A 133 6.10 -12.30 -9.87
CA PRO A 133 6.66 -11.82 -8.60
C PRO A 133 5.90 -10.62 -8.04
N ILE A 134 5.55 -10.68 -6.76
CA ILE A 134 4.80 -9.61 -6.09
C ILE A 134 5.43 -9.28 -4.75
N ILE A 135 5.61 -7.98 -4.50
CA ILE A 135 5.92 -7.42 -3.19
C ILE A 135 4.71 -6.63 -2.70
N VAL A 136 4.32 -6.82 -1.44
CA VAL A 136 3.24 -6.07 -0.78
C VAL A 136 3.81 -5.23 0.36
N LEU A 137 3.39 -3.95 0.46
CA LEU A 137 3.93 -3.02 1.45
C LEU A 137 2.96 -2.65 2.57
N ASP A 138 1.67 -2.81 2.39
CA ASP A 138 0.63 -2.32 3.29
C ASP A 138 0.05 -3.38 4.25
N ARG A 139 0.35 -4.66 3.98
CA ARG A 139 -0.12 -5.80 4.78
C ARG A 139 0.70 -7.05 4.54
N GLU A 140 0.52 -8.04 5.39
CA GLU A 140 1.12 -9.36 5.20
C GLU A 140 0.12 -10.29 4.51
N ILE A 141 0.56 -10.91 3.40
CA ILE A 141 -0.20 -11.94 2.70
C ILE A 141 0.54 -13.27 2.83
N ASN A 142 -0.10 -14.22 3.51
CA ASN A 142 0.49 -15.55 3.70
C ASN A 142 0.34 -16.41 2.43
N HIS A 143 1.24 -16.20 1.47
CA HIS A 143 1.31 -16.97 0.22
C HIS A 143 2.77 -17.13 -0.23
N SER A 144 3.14 -18.34 -0.64
CA SER A 144 4.54 -18.68 -1.00
C SER A 144 5.11 -17.91 -2.20
N GLY A 145 4.27 -17.30 -3.03
CA GLY A 145 4.65 -16.48 -4.18
C GLY A 145 4.57 -14.97 -3.95
N ILE A 146 4.31 -14.53 -2.70
CA ILE A 146 4.20 -13.10 -2.33
C ILE A 146 5.13 -12.82 -1.17
N LYS A 147 5.92 -11.75 -1.28
CA LYS A 147 6.73 -11.24 -0.17
C LYS A 147 6.15 -9.94 0.33
N SER A 148 6.12 -9.76 1.65
CA SER A 148 5.70 -8.50 2.26
C SER A 148 6.89 -7.76 2.86
N VAL A 149 6.91 -6.41 2.69
CA VAL A 149 7.88 -5.50 3.30
C VAL A 149 7.09 -4.48 4.11
N ILE A 150 6.80 -4.80 5.35
CA ILE A 150 5.87 -4.07 6.22
C ILE A 150 6.59 -3.30 7.32
N VAL A 151 5.90 -2.34 7.90
CA VAL A 151 6.38 -1.56 9.05
C VAL A 151 6.01 -2.25 10.35
N ASN A 152 6.87 -2.17 11.35
CA ASN A 152 6.54 -2.57 12.70
C ASN A 152 5.71 -1.48 13.39
N ASN A 153 4.45 -1.39 13.00
CA ASN A 153 3.51 -0.40 13.51
C ASN A 153 3.25 -0.55 15.01
N TYR A 154 3.14 -1.81 15.46
CA TYR A 154 2.78 -2.13 16.84
C TYR A 154 3.82 -1.60 17.84
N ASP A 155 5.10 -1.94 17.65
CA ASP A 155 6.13 -1.57 18.63
C ASP A 155 6.34 -0.05 18.67
N ALA A 156 6.34 0.61 17.49
CA ALA A 156 6.52 2.06 17.42
C ALA A 156 5.36 2.84 18.09
N GLU A 157 4.11 2.45 17.81
CA GLU A 157 2.94 3.07 18.43
C GLU A 157 2.92 2.84 19.94
N LYS A 158 3.22 1.61 20.38
CA LYS A 158 3.28 1.25 21.79
C LYS A 158 4.32 2.06 22.54
N GLU A 159 5.54 2.16 22.00
CA GLU A 159 6.62 2.95 22.57
C GLU A 159 6.24 4.43 22.71
N MET A 160 5.61 5.01 21.68
CA MET A 160 5.15 6.40 21.70
C MET A 160 4.13 6.61 22.83
N VAL A 161 3.11 5.77 22.93
CA VAL A 161 2.06 5.89 23.94
C VAL A 161 2.61 5.66 25.35
N GLU A 162 3.45 4.65 25.56
CA GLU A 162 4.08 4.40 26.86
C GLU A 162 4.97 5.59 27.30
N THR A 163 5.66 6.24 26.37
CA THR A 163 6.47 7.42 26.66
C THR A 163 5.60 8.61 27.06
N LEU A 164 4.45 8.81 26.41
CA LEU A 164 3.48 9.81 26.80
C LEU A 164 2.93 9.54 28.21
N ILE A 165 2.58 8.30 28.54
CA ILE A 165 2.11 7.91 29.88
C ILE A 165 3.19 8.20 30.93
N LYS A 166 4.45 7.81 30.68
CA LYS A 166 5.59 8.10 31.55
C LYS A 166 5.84 9.60 31.75
N SER A 167 5.42 10.42 30.79
CA SER A 167 5.49 11.89 30.84
C SER A 167 4.31 12.55 31.56
N GLY A 168 3.38 11.74 32.13
CA GLY A 168 2.28 12.20 32.96
C GLY A 168 0.95 12.41 32.23
N TYR A 169 0.80 11.94 31.00
CA TYR A 169 -0.50 11.94 30.32
C TYR A 169 -1.35 10.77 30.81
N GLU A 170 -2.60 11.05 31.22
CA GLU A 170 -3.54 10.07 31.77
C GLU A 170 -4.85 9.97 30.97
N ARG A 171 -5.21 11.01 30.21
CA ARG A 171 -6.44 11.06 29.42
C ARG A 171 -6.14 11.16 27.95
N PHE A 172 -6.47 10.10 27.22
CA PHE A 172 -6.16 9.89 25.81
C PHE A 172 -7.41 9.89 24.96
N ALA A 173 -7.34 10.49 23.77
CA ALA A 173 -8.24 10.22 22.66
C ALA A 173 -7.45 9.59 21.50
N TYR A 174 -8.13 8.81 20.67
CA TYR A 174 -7.57 8.18 19.50
C TYR A 174 -8.35 8.54 18.24
N LEU A 175 -7.65 9.04 17.23
CA LEU A 175 -8.21 9.28 15.90
C LEU A 175 -7.70 8.21 14.94
N SER A 176 -8.56 7.24 14.67
CA SER A 176 -8.29 6.10 13.82
C SER A 176 -8.26 6.46 12.33
N GLY A 177 -7.53 5.67 11.55
CA GLY A 177 -7.60 5.69 10.08
C GLY A 177 -8.73 4.83 9.53
N MET A 178 -8.60 4.47 8.24
CA MET A 178 -9.50 3.50 7.59
C MET A 178 -9.22 2.08 8.08
N ASP A 179 -10.12 1.14 7.79
CA ASP A 179 -9.99 -0.27 8.15
C ASP A 179 -8.90 -0.96 7.32
N THR A 180 -7.65 -0.80 7.77
CA THR A 180 -6.43 -1.40 7.20
C THR A 180 -5.66 -2.12 8.29
N ASP A 181 -4.80 -3.07 7.92
CA ASP A 181 -4.01 -3.84 8.88
C ASP A 181 -3.04 -2.95 9.67
N ASP A 182 -2.40 -1.97 9.01
CA ASP A 182 -1.55 -0.97 9.66
C ASP A 182 -2.32 -0.23 10.77
N ASN A 183 -3.54 0.23 10.46
CA ASN A 183 -4.37 0.94 11.43
C ASN A 183 -4.81 0.03 12.59
N LYS A 184 -5.14 -1.23 12.32
CA LYS A 184 -5.49 -2.22 13.36
C LYS A 184 -4.32 -2.46 14.30
N GLU A 185 -3.10 -2.59 13.76
CA GLU A 185 -1.90 -2.78 14.57
C GLU A 185 -1.63 -1.56 15.46
N ARG A 186 -1.68 -0.34 14.91
CA ARG A 186 -1.51 0.93 15.66
C ARG A 186 -2.55 1.04 16.78
N TYR A 187 -3.82 0.85 16.46
CA TYR A 187 -4.88 0.93 17.46
C TYR A 187 -4.77 -0.15 18.56
N ARG A 188 -4.39 -1.38 18.18
CA ARG A 188 -4.13 -2.44 19.16
C ARG A 188 -2.99 -2.05 20.10
N ALA A 189 -1.87 -1.56 19.56
CA ALA A 189 -0.72 -1.12 20.34
C ALA A 189 -1.07 0.00 21.32
N PHE A 190 -1.83 1.00 20.86
CA PHE A 190 -2.38 2.07 21.68
C PHE A 190 -3.20 1.51 22.86
N ARG A 191 -4.15 0.60 22.58
CA ARG A 191 -5.00 -0.01 23.61
C ARG A 191 -4.21 -0.84 24.61
N ASP A 192 -3.25 -1.62 24.12
CA ASP A 192 -2.41 -2.48 24.95
C ASP A 192 -1.51 -1.64 25.86
N ALA A 193 -0.95 -0.53 25.37
CA ALA A 193 -0.15 0.39 26.17
C ALA A 193 -0.96 1.02 27.32
N LEU A 194 -2.16 1.52 27.04
CA LEU A 194 -3.05 2.07 28.07
C LEU A 194 -3.45 1.01 29.11
N SER A 195 -3.85 -0.17 28.66
CA SER A 195 -4.25 -1.28 29.52
C SER A 195 -3.11 -1.74 30.43
N ALA A 196 -1.89 -1.83 29.92
CA ALA A 196 -0.70 -2.20 30.72
C ALA A 196 -0.40 -1.22 31.85
N HIS A 197 -0.83 0.05 31.73
CA HIS A 197 -0.64 1.08 32.73
C HIS A 197 -1.94 1.40 33.52
N GLY A 198 -2.98 0.58 33.40
CA GLY A 198 -4.24 0.74 34.14
C GLY A 198 -5.09 1.93 33.71
N ILE A 199 -4.81 2.52 32.54
CA ILE A 199 -5.56 3.67 32.02
C ILE A 199 -6.79 3.17 31.27
N THR A 200 -7.98 3.61 31.71
CA THR A 200 -9.24 3.26 31.06
C THR A 200 -9.47 4.09 29.82
N PHE A 201 -9.68 3.45 28.68
CA PHE A 201 -10.05 4.09 27.41
C PHE A 201 -11.53 3.88 27.10
N HIS A 202 -12.25 4.97 26.87
CA HIS A 202 -13.69 4.92 26.63
C HIS A 202 -14.01 5.05 25.14
N ARG A 203 -15.10 4.40 24.67
CA ARG A 203 -15.54 4.50 23.25
C ARG A 203 -15.81 5.93 22.79
N ARG A 204 -16.23 6.81 23.68
CA ARG A 204 -16.44 8.25 23.40
C ARG A 204 -15.17 9.01 23.02
N ASP A 205 -13.98 8.49 23.37
CA ASP A 205 -12.69 9.08 23.10
C ASP A 205 -12.04 8.51 21.82
N TYR A 206 -12.77 7.65 21.09
CA TYR A 206 -12.38 7.09 19.81
C TYR A 206 -13.13 7.78 18.66
N TYR A 207 -12.38 8.28 17.71
CA TYR A 207 -12.86 9.00 16.52
C TYR A 207 -12.46 8.25 15.26
N GLU A 208 -13.37 8.19 14.28
CA GLU A 208 -13.09 7.58 12.99
C GLU A 208 -12.61 8.62 11.99
N GLY A 209 -11.51 8.33 11.31
CA GLY A 209 -10.91 9.15 10.28
C GLY A 209 -10.77 8.41 8.95
N ASN A 210 -10.12 9.04 7.99
CA ASN A 210 -9.96 8.50 6.64
C ASN A 210 -8.59 8.85 6.02
N TRP A 211 -7.57 9.00 6.83
CA TRP A 211 -6.21 9.40 6.47
C TRP A 211 -6.06 10.84 5.99
N ARG A 212 -7.16 11.61 5.87
CA ARG A 212 -7.17 12.97 5.31
C ARG A 212 -7.25 14.03 6.40
N GLU A 213 -6.63 15.18 6.14
CA GLU A 213 -6.65 16.35 7.01
C GLU A 213 -8.06 16.77 7.43
N LYS A 214 -9.02 16.67 6.52
CA LYS A 214 -10.42 17.04 6.78
C LYS A 214 -11.04 16.22 7.92
N SER A 215 -10.72 14.90 8.02
CA SER A 215 -11.24 14.08 9.12
C SER A 215 -10.60 14.44 10.45
N GLY A 216 -9.34 14.85 10.46
CA GLY A 216 -8.70 15.42 11.65
C GLY A 216 -9.37 16.70 12.13
N THR A 217 -9.70 17.61 11.21
CA THR A 217 -10.46 18.83 11.51
C THR A 217 -11.84 18.50 12.10
N GLN A 218 -12.53 17.48 11.58
CA GLN A 218 -13.84 17.06 12.08
C GLN A 218 -13.73 16.44 13.48
N ALA A 219 -12.76 15.55 13.71
CA ALA A 219 -12.51 14.96 15.02
C ALA A 219 -12.20 16.03 16.07
N ALA A 220 -11.36 17.02 15.75
CA ALA A 220 -11.07 18.13 16.65
C ALA A 220 -12.32 18.94 17.02
N ARG A 221 -13.23 19.19 16.07
CA ARG A 221 -14.51 19.86 16.36
C ARG A 221 -15.36 19.07 17.35
N LEU A 222 -15.49 17.76 17.14
CA LEU A 222 -16.26 16.90 18.05
C LEU A 222 -15.62 16.85 19.43
N LEU A 223 -14.31 16.76 19.49
CA LEU A 223 -13.53 16.68 20.71
C LEU A 223 -13.69 17.95 21.55
N MET A 224 -13.69 19.15 20.94
CA MET A 224 -13.92 20.43 21.64
C MET A 224 -15.35 20.60 22.20
N LEU A 225 -16.31 19.79 21.75
CA LEU A 225 -17.66 19.73 22.32
C LEU A 225 -17.78 18.77 23.50
N SER A 226 -16.72 17.98 23.80
CA SER A 226 -16.71 17.04 24.90
C SER A 226 -16.61 17.79 26.24
N GLU A 227 -17.39 17.38 27.23
CA GLU A 227 -17.29 17.86 28.62
C GLU A 227 -15.94 17.51 29.27
N HIS A 228 -15.27 16.49 28.75
CA HIS A 228 -13.99 15.98 29.26
C HIS A 228 -12.93 15.97 28.18
N MET A 229 -12.27 17.12 27.97
CA MET A 229 -11.16 17.21 27.05
C MET A 229 -10.03 16.23 27.44
N PRO A 230 -9.54 15.39 26.50
CA PRO A 230 -8.35 14.58 26.72
C PRO A 230 -7.12 15.49 26.81
N GLN A 231 -6.05 14.98 27.42
CA GLN A 231 -4.77 15.66 27.48
C GLN A 231 -3.97 15.48 26.19
N VAL A 232 -4.20 14.36 25.48
CA VAL A 232 -3.52 14.05 24.24
C VAL A 232 -4.44 13.37 23.23
N LEU A 233 -4.36 13.80 21.99
CA LEU A 233 -4.97 13.16 20.82
C LEU A 233 -3.88 12.40 20.05
N VAL A 234 -3.98 11.08 20.05
CA VAL A 234 -3.14 10.19 19.25
C VAL A 234 -3.84 9.96 17.91
N CYS A 235 -3.18 10.32 16.82
CA CYS A 235 -3.73 10.19 15.47
C CYS A 235 -3.00 9.08 14.71
N ALA A 236 -3.75 8.23 14.04
CA ALA A 236 -3.19 7.12 13.27
C ALA A 236 -2.33 7.58 12.08
N ASN A 237 -2.40 8.86 11.65
CA ASN A 237 -1.43 9.45 10.73
C ASN A 237 -1.27 10.97 10.92
N ASP A 238 -0.22 11.51 10.29
CA ASP A 238 0.15 12.93 10.40
C ASP A 238 -0.85 13.87 9.75
N MET A 239 -1.43 13.50 8.60
CA MET A 239 -2.37 14.39 7.92
C MET A 239 -3.61 14.68 8.78
N MET A 240 -4.12 13.65 9.47
CA MET A 240 -5.21 13.83 10.43
C MET A 240 -4.77 14.65 11.65
N ALA A 241 -3.56 14.37 12.18
CA ALA A 241 -2.99 15.14 13.28
C ALA A 241 -2.87 16.64 12.95
N ILE A 242 -2.36 16.98 11.77
CA ILE A 242 -2.22 18.35 11.27
C ILE A 242 -3.59 19.04 11.16
N GLY A 243 -4.59 18.33 10.62
CA GLY A 243 -5.96 18.83 10.56
C GLY A 243 -6.54 19.17 11.92
N ALA A 244 -6.29 18.30 12.91
CA ALA A 244 -6.70 18.52 14.29
C ALA A 244 -5.95 19.71 14.94
N MET A 245 -4.60 19.74 14.83
CA MET A 245 -3.78 20.83 15.36
C MET A 245 -4.18 22.21 14.83
N ARG A 246 -4.39 22.29 13.50
CA ARG A 246 -4.85 23.52 12.87
C ARG A 246 -6.20 23.95 13.45
N LYS A 247 -7.14 23.03 13.61
CA LYS A 247 -8.47 23.33 14.14
C LYS A 247 -8.45 23.75 15.60
N PHE A 248 -7.62 23.13 16.43
CA PHE A 248 -7.41 23.57 17.83
C PHE A 248 -6.87 25.00 17.90
N ARG A 249 -5.83 25.31 17.12
CA ARG A 249 -5.25 26.66 17.06
C ARG A 249 -6.24 27.72 16.57
N GLU A 250 -7.05 27.41 15.56
CA GLU A 250 -8.13 28.29 15.07
C GLU A 250 -9.18 28.57 16.15
N ALA A 251 -9.39 27.64 17.07
CA ALA A 251 -10.29 27.80 18.20
C ALA A 251 -9.65 28.44 19.44
N GLY A 252 -8.37 28.85 19.36
CA GLY A 252 -7.64 29.49 20.45
C GLY A 252 -7.02 28.51 21.45
N LEU A 253 -7.06 27.19 21.18
CA LEU A 253 -6.41 26.20 22.02
C LEU A 253 -4.92 26.11 21.68
N ARG A 254 -4.11 26.03 22.71
CA ARG A 254 -2.66 25.87 22.58
C ARG A 254 -2.29 24.39 22.47
N VAL A 255 -1.44 24.08 21.50
CA VAL A 255 -0.83 22.77 21.36
C VAL A 255 0.65 22.95 21.67
N PRO A 256 1.16 22.32 22.73
CA PRO A 256 0.62 21.16 23.47
C PRO A 256 -0.07 21.48 24.81
N GLU A 257 -0.11 22.76 25.29
CA GLU A 257 -0.46 23.10 26.67
C GLU A 257 -1.91 22.76 27.04
N ASP A 258 -2.87 22.98 26.15
CA ASP A 258 -4.28 22.69 26.38
C ASP A 258 -4.64 21.30 25.87
N ILE A 259 -3.98 20.83 24.79
CA ILE A 259 -4.09 19.48 24.24
C ILE A 259 -2.83 19.13 23.45
N ALA A 260 -2.17 18.03 23.79
CA ALA A 260 -1.09 17.49 23.00
C ALA A 260 -1.62 16.70 21.79
N VAL A 261 -0.84 16.66 20.72
CA VAL A 261 -1.19 15.91 19.50
C VAL A 261 0.04 15.15 19.00
N CYS A 262 -0.14 13.88 18.65
CA CYS A 262 0.87 13.10 17.94
C CYS A 262 0.28 12.38 16.72
N GLY A 263 1.14 12.05 15.78
CA GLY A 263 0.80 11.42 14.53
C GLY A 263 1.66 10.19 14.22
N PHE A 264 1.63 9.77 12.97
CA PHE A 264 2.38 8.67 12.41
C PHE A 264 2.73 8.97 10.96
N ASP A 265 3.90 8.60 10.43
CA ASP A 265 4.45 8.67 9.06
C ASP A 265 5.67 9.59 8.93
N ASP A 266 5.85 10.60 9.76
CA ASP A 266 6.77 11.74 9.61
C ASP A 266 6.65 12.42 8.24
N ALA A 267 5.41 12.79 7.88
CA ALA A 267 5.13 13.51 6.66
C ALA A 267 5.97 14.80 6.57
N PHE A 268 6.39 15.18 5.37
CA PHE A 268 7.28 16.34 5.15
C PHE A 268 6.87 17.62 5.91
N VAL A 269 5.57 17.86 6.01
CA VAL A 269 5.03 19.05 6.69
C VAL A 269 5.10 18.94 8.23
N SER A 270 5.20 17.74 8.79
CA SER A 270 5.14 17.47 10.23
C SER A 270 6.25 18.17 11.01
N LYS A 271 7.47 18.24 10.45
CA LYS A 271 8.60 18.94 11.06
C LYS A 271 8.36 20.46 11.17
N TYR A 272 7.69 21.06 10.18
CA TYR A 272 7.40 22.50 10.18
C TYR A 272 6.24 22.87 11.11
N MET A 273 5.34 21.91 11.34
CA MET A 273 4.23 22.04 12.27
C MET A 273 4.63 21.76 13.73
N GLY A 274 5.84 21.26 13.95
CA GLY A 274 6.32 20.80 15.24
C GLY A 274 5.59 19.55 15.74
N LEU A 275 5.07 18.70 14.84
CA LEU A 275 4.29 17.51 15.17
C LEU A 275 5.21 16.37 15.64
N THR A 276 4.98 15.88 16.86
CA THR A 276 5.51 14.60 17.35
C THR A 276 4.87 13.47 16.55
N THR A 277 5.68 12.56 16.01
CA THR A 277 5.20 11.52 15.10
C THR A 277 6.15 10.32 15.07
N VAL A 278 5.68 9.21 14.55
CA VAL A 278 6.53 8.07 14.21
C VAL A 278 7.08 8.25 12.80
N GLU A 279 8.40 8.30 12.66
CA GLU A 279 9.08 8.30 11.37
C GLU A 279 9.08 6.88 10.78
N VAL A 280 8.38 6.71 9.68
CA VAL A 280 8.45 5.50 8.86
C VAL A 280 9.56 5.70 7.82
N PRO A 281 10.56 4.79 7.72
CA PRO A 281 11.65 4.91 6.76
C PRO A 281 11.15 4.53 5.34
N ASN A 282 10.29 5.38 4.78
CA ASN A 282 9.58 5.11 3.53
C ASN A 282 10.50 5.00 2.32
N TYR A 283 11.63 5.74 2.30
CA TYR A 283 12.62 5.61 1.23
C TYR A 283 13.27 4.22 1.27
N GLU A 284 13.80 3.82 2.44
CA GLU A 284 14.43 2.51 2.63
C GLU A 284 13.45 1.36 2.36
N ARG A 285 12.20 1.55 2.76
CA ARG A 285 11.10 0.59 2.49
C ARG A 285 10.88 0.40 1.00
N GLY A 286 10.83 1.49 0.24
CA GLY A 286 10.73 1.45 -1.22
C GLY A 286 11.94 0.80 -1.87
N PHE A 287 13.15 1.17 -1.42
CA PHE A 287 14.41 0.61 -1.91
C PHE A 287 14.48 -0.91 -1.68
N LEU A 288 14.19 -1.38 -0.47
CA LEU A 288 14.17 -2.81 -0.12
C LEU A 288 13.07 -3.57 -0.88
N ALA A 289 11.92 -2.94 -1.13
CA ALA A 289 10.87 -3.54 -1.93
C ALA A 289 11.31 -3.77 -3.38
N ALA A 290 11.93 -2.77 -4.00
CA ALA A 290 12.46 -2.89 -5.36
C ALA A 290 13.61 -3.90 -5.43
N GLN A 291 14.52 -3.89 -4.45
CA GLN A 291 15.59 -4.88 -4.33
C GLN A 291 15.02 -6.30 -4.26
N SER A 292 14.09 -6.53 -3.33
CA SER A 292 13.46 -7.83 -3.17
C SER A 292 12.73 -8.28 -4.44
N LEU A 293 12.03 -7.36 -5.13
CA LEU A 293 11.33 -7.69 -6.36
C LEU A 293 12.29 -8.08 -7.48
N VAL A 294 13.36 -7.32 -7.69
CA VAL A 294 14.37 -7.63 -8.72
C VAL A 294 15.05 -8.96 -8.43
N GLU A 295 15.43 -9.23 -7.17
CA GLU A 295 15.98 -10.52 -6.75
C GLU A 295 15.02 -11.69 -7.03
N LEU A 296 13.71 -11.51 -6.84
CA LEU A 296 12.70 -12.51 -7.18
C LEU A 296 12.58 -12.71 -8.70
N ILE A 297 12.61 -11.63 -9.49
CA ILE A 297 12.58 -11.69 -10.95
C ILE A 297 13.79 -12.44 -11.49
N GLU A 298 14.96 -12.20 -10.92
CA GLU A 298 16.24 -12.82 -11.31
C GLU A 298 16.44 -14.23 -10.72
N GLY A 299 15.51 -14.70 -9.87
CA GLY A 299 15.56 -16.05 -9.25
C GLY A 299 16.61 -16.21 -8.15
N THR A 300 17.09 -15.11 -7.59
CA THR A 300 18.09 -15.07 -6.51
C THR A 300 17.48 -14.74 -5.14
N GLY A 301 16.20 -14.30 -5.13
CA GLY A 301 15.51 -13.79 -3.95
C GLY A 301 14.81 -14.87 -3.12
N SER A 302 14.40 -14.49 -1.92
CA SER A 302 13.56 -15.24 -0.98
C SER A 302 12.20 -14.55 -0.80
N TYR A 303 11.16 -15.36 -0.65
CA TYR A 303 9.79 -14.88 -0.33
C TYR A 303 9.57 -14.64 1.16
N GLU A 304 10.61 -14.69 1.99
CA GLU A 304 10.51 -14.35 3.41
C GLU A 304 10.18 -12.86 3.59
N SER A 305 9.11 -12.59 4.34
CA SER A 305 8.66 -11.22 4.60
C SER A 305 9.62 -10.45 5.50
N LEU A 306 9.72 -9.15 5.28
CA LEU A 306 10.56 -8.24 6.06
C LEU A 306 9.69 -7.30 6.90
N LYS A 307 10.07 -7.13 8.17
CA LYS A 307 9.45 -6.15 9.07
C LYS A 307 10.46 -5.06 9.41
N ILE A 308 10.16 -3.81 9.04
CA ILE A 308 11.05 -2.67 9.18
C ILE A 308 10.68 -1.90 10.44
N GLY A 309 11.67 -1.55 11.26
CA GLY A 309 11.50 -0.69 12.43
C GLY A 309 11.17 0.75 12.04
N ALA A 310 10.46 1.45 12.93
CA ALA A 310 10.19 2.88 12.83
C ALA A 310 10.73 3.61 14.07
N ARG A 311 10.84 4.95 14.04
CA ARG A 311 11.42 5.74 15.10
C ARG A 311 10.48 6.88 15.51
N ILE A 312 10.48 7.27 16.78
CA ILE A 312 9.68 8.40 17.24
C ILE A 312 10.48 9.68 17.09
N LYS A 313 9.88 10.67 16.45
CA LYS A 313 10.38 12.06 16.37
C LYS A 313 9.60 12.91 17.36
N TRP A 314 10.20 13.11 18.53
CA TRP A 314 9.65 14.01 19.54
C TRP A 314 9.80 15.46 19.09
N ARG A 315 8.70 16.22 19.13
CA ARG A 315 8.64 17.64 18.74
C ARG A 315 7.74 18.43 19.69
N THR A 316 7.45 19.67 19.33
CA THR A 316 6.77 20.63 20.22
C THR A 316 5.27 20.39 20.41
N SER A 317 4.64 19.49 19.67
CA SER A 317 3.21 19.16 19.84
C SER A 317 2.91 18.26 21.04
N THR A 318 3.95 17.84 21.80
CA THR A 318 3.86 17.09 23.04
C THR A 318 4.86 17.65 24.06
N LEU A 319 4.57 17.51 25.35
CA LEU A 319 5.47 17.90 26.46
C LEU A 319 6.26 16.68 26.98
N VAL A 320 7.02 16.03 26.11
CA VAL A 320 7.87 14.91 26.51
C VAL A 320 9.27 15.41 26.81
N LYS A 321 9.78 15.13 28.02
CA LYS A 321 11.17 15.33 28.34
C LYS A 321 11.96 14.14 27.80
N THR A 322 12.62 14.34 26.66
CA THR A 322 13.62 13.38 26.17
C THR A 322 14.88 13.51 27.03
N SER A 323 15.25 12.43 27.66
CA SER A 323 16.53 12.32 28.42
C SER A 323 17.72 12.33 27.49
#